data_19ab32cafc84dafa93112e4032783405
#
_entry.id   19ab32cafc84dafa93112e4032783405
#
_cell.length_a   1.000
_cell.length_b   1.000
_cell.length_c   1.000
_cell.angle_alpha   90.00
_cell.angle_beta   90.00
_cell.angle_gamma   90.00
#
_symmetry.space_group_name_H-M   'P 1'
#
loop_
_entity.id
_entity.type
_entity.pdbx_description
1 polymer ?
#
loop_
_entity_poly.entity_id
_entity_poly.type
_entity_poly.pdbx_seq_one_letter_code
_entity_poly.pdbx_strand_id
1 'polypeptide(L)'
;MRCLLDKNLVRYILTGLHDGRVRPLTPLETDALSLWRAAEEHGITLFISRYTFNVLQRLQPYPLAQIVLNAMATLSPTRYHPRWARRIRESTGLSREDAAMIALASFGSNDAGEILGVHWLATRDQPLLNGYRATLPALERRFRAMTAQLPAPFCDAALPRLMSPDDLQVRWQM
;
A
#
# COMPACT_ATOMS: atom_id res chain seq x y z
N MET A 1 -1.26 1.92 13.70
CA MET A 1 -1.53 2.57 12.39
C MET A 1 -1.33 1.56 11.25
N ARG A 2 -1.71 1.88 9.97
CA ARG A 2 -1.76 0.89 8.87
C ARG A 2 -1.15 1.50 7.60
N CYS A 3 -0.27 0.75 6.93
CA CYS A 3 0.40 1.17 5.69
C CYS A 3 0.39 0.04 4.64
N LEU A 4 -0.12 0.30 3.44
CA LEU A 4 -0.03 -0.62 2.30
C LEU A 4 1.28 -0.36 1.56
N LEU A 5 2.03 -1.41 1.29
CA LEU A 5 3.24 -1.36 0.49
C LEU A 5 2.92 -1.63 -0.99
N ASP A 6 3.47 -0.80 -1.86
CA ASP A 6 3.54 -1.10 -3.29
C ASP A 6 4.37 -2.38 -3.52
N LYS A 7 4.01 -3.15 -4.54
CA LYS A 7 4.70 -4.39 -4.93
C LYS A 7 6.22 -4.22 -5.14
N ASN A 8 6.65 -3.06 -5.65
CA ASN A 8 8.07 -2.78 -5.86
C ASN A 8 8.83 -2.65 -4.54
N LEU A 9 8.23 -2.05 -3.51
CA LEU A 9 8.84 -2.00 -2.18
C LEU A 9 9.00 -3.40 -1.58
N VAL A 10 7.97 -4.25 -1.73
CA VAL A 10 8.04 -5.65 -1.29
C VAL A 10 9.14 -6.40 -2.03
N ARG A 11 9.30 -6.18 -3.34
CA ARG A 11 10.41 -6.75 -4.12
C ARG A 11 11.76 -6.29 -3.59
N TYR A 12 11.95 -5.00 -3.29
CA TYR A 12 13.21 -4.49 -2.75
C TYR A 12 13.50 -5.05 -1.35
N ILE A 13 12.50 -5.25 -0.51
CA ILE A 13 12.67 -5.95 0.77
C ILE A 13 13.20 -7.37 0.53
N LEU A 14 12.57 -8.14 -0.36
CA LEU A 14 12.98 -9.51 -0.66
C LEU A 14 14.39 -9.58 -1.21
N THR A 15 14.73 -8.74 -2.21
CA THR A 15 16.07 -8.73 -2.80
C THR A 15 17.12 -8.26 -1.79
N GLY A 16 16.80 -7.25 -0.98
CA GLY A 16 17.70 -6.79 0.08
C GLY A 16 17.97 -7.85 1.15
N LEU A 17 16.96 -8.60 1.56
CA LEU A 17 17.12 -9.73 2.48
C LEU A 17 17.97 -10.86 1.85
N HIS A 18 17.77 -11.13 0.56
CA HIS A 18 18.49 -12.20 -0.15
C HIS A 18 19.93 -11.81 -0.42
N ASP A 19 20.14 -10.68 -1.05
CA ASP A 19 21.42 -10.27 -1.60
C ASP A 19 22.33 -9.57 -0.57
N GLY A 20 21.76 -8.98 0.48
CA GLY A 20 22.50 -8.23 1.50
C GLY A 20 23.56 -9.03 2.26
N ARG A 21 23.55 -10.37 2.11
CA ARG A 21 24.59 -11.27 2.64
C ARG A 21 25.78 -11.44 1.70
N VAL A 22 25.61 -11.15 0.42
CA VAL A 22 26.60 -11.43 -0.64
C VAL A 22 27.12 -10.18 -1.34
N ARG A 23 26.36 -9.08 -1.27
CA ARG A 23 26.74 -7.78 -1.83
C ARG A 23 26.21 -6.62 -0.99
N PRO A 24 26.76 -5.40 -1.14
CA PRO A 24 26.15 -4.20 -0.55
C PRO A 24 24.73 -3.99 -1.06
N LEU A 25 23.86 -3.50 -0.18
CA LEU A 25 22.48 -3.11 -0.53
C LEU A 25 22.49 -1.91 -1.48
N THR A 26 21.57 -1.94 -2.44
CA THR A 26 21.28 -0.74 -3.23
C THR A 26 20.53 0.29 -2.38
N PRO A 27 20.52 1.58 -2.75
CA PRO A 27 19.73 2.59 -2.04
C PRO A 27 18.25 2.19 -1.91
N LEU A 28 17.64 1.62 -2.96
CA LEU A 28 16.24 1.20 -2.96
C LEU A 28 15.95 0.06 -1.98
N GLU A 29 16.88 -0.88 -1.84
CA GLU A 29 16.79 -1.98 -0.88
C GLU A 29 16.99 -1.46 0.55
N THR A 30 17.97 -0.58 0.75
CA THR A 30 18.22 0.05 2.05
C THR A 30 16.99 0.80 2.53
N ASP A 31 16.37 1.62 1.69
CA ASP A 31 15.20 2.40 2.05
C ASP A 31 13.97 1.51 2.34
N ALA A 32 13.78 0.46 1.55
CA ALA A 32 12.67 -0.46 1.76
C ALA A 32 12.81 -1.26 3.07
N LEU A 33 14.02 -1.71 3.39
CA LEU A 33 14.34 -2.40 4.66
C LEU A 33 14.26 -1.43 5.85
N SER A 34 14.73 -0.19 5.69
CA SER A 34 14.63 0.84 6.73
C SER A 34 13.18 1.21 7.01
N LEU A 35 12.32 1.30 5.98
CA LEU A 35 10.89 1.50 6.14
C LEU A 35 10.24 0.36 6.93
N TRP A 36 10.59 -0.88 6.62
CA TRP A 36 10.08 -2.04 7.36
C TRP A 36 10.48 -1.98 8.83
N ARG A 37 11.76 -1.76 9.11
CA ARG A 37 12.27 -1.63 10.48
C ARG A 37 11.58 -0.49 11.24
N ALA A 38 11.45 0.68 10.62
CA ALA A 38 10.76 1.81 11.23
C ALA A 38 9.29 1.48 11.54
N ALA A 39 8.62 0.72 10.64
CA ALA A 39 7.24 0.28 10.90
C ALA A 39 7.15 -0.62 12.14
N GLU A 40 8.09 -1.56 12.33
CA GLU A 40 8.16 -2.42 13.52
C GLU A 40 8.41 -1.60 14.79
N GLU A 41 9.38 -0.69 14.76
CA GLU A 41 9.74 0.19 15.89
C GLU A 41 8.57 1.08 16.34
N HIS A 42 7.72 1.53 15.40
CA HIS A 42 6.59 2.42 15.68
C HIS A 42 5.22 1.70 15.76
N GLY A 43 5.19 0.38 15.75
CA GLY A 43 3.95 -0.41 15.83
C GLY A 43 3.00 -0.16 14.64
N ILE A 44 3.56 0.07 13.45
CA ILE A 44 2.82 0.25 12.22
C ILE A 44 2.56 -1.12 11.57
N THR A 45 1.30 -1.48 11.38
CA THR A 45 0.97 -2.70 10.64
C THR A 45 1.17 -2.48 9.15
N LEU A 46 2.08 -3.24 8.57
CA LEU A 46 2.31 -3.26 7.12
C LEU A 46 1.35 -4.23 6.44
N PHE A 47 0.83 -3.79 5.31
CA PHE A 47 -0.06 -4.57 4.45
C PHE A 47 0.53 -4.75 3.07
N ILE A 48 0.26 -5.90 2.48
CA ILE A 48 0.47 -6.20 1.07
C ILE A 48 -0.86 -6.51 0.40
N SER A 49 -0.96 -6.28 -0.90
CA SER A 49 -2.16 -6.65 -1.64
C SER A 49 -2.32 -8.18 -1.71
N ARG A 50 -3.55 -8.68 -1.82
CA ARG A 50 -3.82 -10.10 -2.04
C ARG A 50 -3.07 -10.64 -3.26
N TYR A 51 -2.91 -9.84 -4.30
CA TYR A 51 -2.11 -10.22 -5.46
C TYR A 51 -0.64 -10.47 -5.09
N THR A 52 -0.01 -9.53 -4.38
CA THR A 52 1.38 -9.68 -3.90
C THR A 52 1.52 -10.89 -2.99
N PHE A 53 0.57 -11.09 -2.06
CA PHE A 53 0.53 -12.26 -1.18
C PHE A 53 0.53 -13.59 -1.99
N ASN A 54 -0.34 -13.70 -3.00
CA ASN A 54 -0.42 -14.90 -3.82
C ASN A 54 0.86 -15.16 -4.63
N VAL A 55 1.55 -14.10 -5.07
CA VAL A 55 2.87 -14.22 -5.71
C VAL A 55 3.90 -14.76 -4.71
N LEU A 56 3.97 -14.20 -3.52
CA LEU A 56 4.89 -14.64 -2.46
C LEU A 56 4.63 -16.08 -2.03
N GLN A 57 3.36 -16.49 -1.94
CA GLN A 57 3.01 -17.89 -1.64
C GLN A 57 3.57 -18.89 -2.66
N ARG A 58 3.62 -18.51 -3.94
CA ARG A 58 4.22 -19.36 -4.98
C ARG A 58 5.74 -19.45 -4.87
N LEU A 59 6.35 -18.48 -4.20
CA LEU A 59 7.78 -18.45 -3.88
C LEU A 59 8.12 -19.13 -2.54
N GLN A 60 7.20 -19.86 -1.94
CA GLN A 60 7.37 -20.51 -0.63
C GLN A 60 8.62 -21.38 -0.45
N PRO A 61 9.21 -22.02 -1.49
CA PRO A 61 10.50 -22.68 -1.33
C PRO A 61 11.64 -21.73 -0.88
N TYR A 62 11.41 -20.43 -1.01
CA TYR A 62 12.37 -19.42 -0.55
C TYR A 62 12.05 -18.98 0.88
N PRO A 63 12.91 -19.26 1.87
CA PRO A 63 12.65 -18.92 3.29
C PRO A 63 12.35 -17.43 3.51
N LEU A 64 12.91 -16.56 2.67
CA LEU A 64 12.74 -15.11 2.76
C LEU A 64 11.33 -14.64 2.39
N ALA A 65 10.66 -15.31 1.44
CA ALA A 65 9.26 -15.03 1.12
C ALA A 65 8.36 -15.31 2.34
N GLN A 66 8.66 -16.37 3.09
CA GLN A 66 7.92 -16.71 4.31
C GLN A 66 8.12 -15.66 5.42
N ILE A 67 9.33 -15.10 5.56
CA ILE A 67 9.57 -13.99 6.52
C ILE A 67 8.66 -12.81 6.21
N VAL A 68 8.57 -12.40 4.94
CA VAL A 68 7.69 -11.29 4.52
C VAL A 68 6.22 -11.63 4.74
N LEU A 69 5.79 -12.86 4.39
CA LEU A 69 4.40 -13.32 4.59
C LEU A 69 4.01 -13.32 6.08
N ASN A 70 4.93 -13.68 6.97
CA ASN A 70 4.67 -13.70 8.41
C ASN A 70 4.66 -12.29 9.04
N ALA A 71 5.41 -11.36 8.46
CA ALA A 71 5.56 -10.00 9.00
C ALA A 71 4.49 -9.02 8.49
N MET A 72 3.80 -9.34 7.39
CA MET A 72 2.87 -8.42 6.73
C MET A 72 1.46 -9.00 6.66
N ALA A 73 0.48 -8.17 6.98
CA ALA A 73 -0.93 -8.52 6.82
C ALA A 73 -1.36 -8.38 5.34
N THR A 74 -2.44 -9.06 4.99
CA THR A 74 -2.99 -9.01 3.63
C THR A 74 -4.19 -8.10 3.54
N LEU A 75 -4.24 -7.28 2.51
CA LEU A 75 -5.37 -6.45 2.16
C LEU A 75 -6.06 -6.99 0.90
N SER A 76 -7.34 -7.30 1.03
CA SER A 76 -8.18 -7.86 -0.04
C SER A 76 -9.19 -6.81 -0.54
N PRO A 77 -9.51 -6.79 -1.85
CA PRO A 77 -10.50 -5.85 -2.38
C PRO A 77 -11.90 -6.17 -1.88
N THR A 78 -12.64 -5.13 -1.47
CA THR A 78 -14.07 -5.22 -1.16
C THR A 78 -14.94 -4.95 -2.40
N ARG A 79 -16.28 -5.09 -2.26
CA ARG A 79 -17.25 -4.87 -3.35
C ARG A 79 -17.20 -3.47 -3.97
N TYR A 80 -16.72 -2.44 -3.24
CA TYR A 80 -16.65 -1.06 -3.75
C TYR A 80 -15.31 -0.71 -4.40
N HIS A 81 -14.28 -1.55 -4.22
CA HIS A 81 -12.96 -1.37 -4.82
C HIS A 81 -13.02 -1.18 -6.35
N PRO A 82 -13.69 -2.04 -7.15
CA PRO A 82 -13.67 -1.89 -8.61
C PRO A 82 -14.33 -0.60 -9.09
N ARG A 83 -15.44 -0.20 -8.41
CA ARG A 83 -16.17 1.04 -8.71
C ARG A 83 -15.30 2.27 -8.44
N TRP A 84 -14.57 2.28 -7.33
CA TRP A 84 -13.70 3.38 -6.96
C TRP A 84 -12.48 3.45 -7.85
N ALA A 85 -11.82 2.33 -8.15
CA ALA A 85 -10.70 2.27 -9.08
C ALA A 85 -11.04 2.85 -10.47
N ARG A 86 -12.23 2.52 -11.01
CA ARG A 86 -12.71 3.10 -12.26
C ARG A 86 -12.86 4.62 -12.16
N ARG A 87 -13.48 5.13 -11.10
CA ARG A 87 -13.67 6.58 -10.89
C ARG A 87 -12.36 7.34 -10.74
N ILE A 88 -11.36 6.76 -10.07
CA ILE A 88 -10.01 7.33 -10.01
C ILE A 88 -9.45 7.49 -11.43
N ARG A 89 -9.45 6.44 -12.24
CA ARG A 89 -8.94 6.50 -13.62
C ARG A 89 -9.61 7.58 -14.46
N GLU A 90 -10.94 7.64 -14.42
CA GLU A 90 -11.74 8.61 -15.16
C GLU A 90 -11.45 10.06 -14.75
N SER A 91 -10.98 10.30 -13.53
CA SER A 91 -10.76 11.64 -13.00
C SER A 91 -9.30 12.10 -12.96
N THR A 92 -8.36 11.17 -13.07
CA THR A 92 -6.93 11.48 -12.86
C THR A 92 -6.05 11.12 -14.05
N GLY A 93 -6.50 10.24 -14.93
CA GLY A 93 -5.67 9.66 -15.97
C GLY A 93 -4.59 8.69 -15.47
N LEU A 94 -4.60 8.32 -14.18
CA LEU A 94 -3.69 7.32 -13.62
C LEU A 94 -3.88 5.96 -14.28
N SER A 95 -2.85 5.14 -14.27
CA SER A 95 -2.90 3.79 -14.81
C SER A 95 -3.98 2.93 -14.11
N ARG A 96 -4.36 1.83 -14.75
CA ARG A 96 -5.31 0.87 -14.15
C ARG A 96 -4.76 0.29 -12.85
N GLU A 97 -3.47 0.03 -12.79
CA GLU A 97 -2.79 -0.56 -11.64
C GLU A 97 -2.73 0.43 -10.47
N ASP A 98 -2.32 1.67 -10.74
CA ASP A 98 -2.25 2.74 -9.73
C ASP A 98 -3.61 3.04 -9.12
N ALA A 99 -4.62 3.19 -9.97
CA ALA A 99 -5.99 3.42 -9.52
C ALA A 99 -6.53 2.26 -8.67
N ALA A 100 -6.19 1.02 -9.04
CA ALA A 100 -6.57 -0.17 -8.26
C ALA A 100 -5.84 -0.19 -6.90
N MET A 101 -4.58 0.21 -6.85
CA MET A 101 -3.81 0.29 -5.61
C MET A 101 -4.37 1.34 -4.65
N ILE A 102 -4.68 2.55 -5.14
CA ILE A 102 -5.33 3.61 -4.34
C ILE A 102 -6.71 3.15 -3.85
N ALA A 103 -7.49 2.50 -4.73
CA ALA A 103 -8.81 1.99 -4.35
C ALA A 103 -8.72 0.86 -3.31
N LEU A 104 -7.70 0.01 -3.39
CA LEU A 104 -7.43 -1.02 -2.39
C LEU A 104 -7.07 -0.38 -1.04
N ALA A 105 -6.20 0.62 -1.05
CA ALA A 105 -5.82 1.37 0.13
C ALA A 105 -7.01 2.09 0.79
N SER A 106 -8.05 2.50 0.01
CA SER A 106 -9.26 3.15 0.52
C SER A 106 -10.33 2.15 1.01
N PHE A 107 -10.59 1.09 0.25
CA PHE A 107 -11.72 0.15 0.44
C PHE A 107 -11.28 -1.30 0.64
N GLY A 108 -10.00 -1.55 0.86
CA GLY A 108 -9.53 -2.89 1.15
C GLY A 108 -9.90 -3.34 2.56
N SER A 109 -10.03 -4.64 2.75
CA SER A 109 -10.31 -5.27 4.04
C SER A 109 -9.28 -6.34 4.35
N ASN A 110 -8.97 -6.56 5.63
CA ASN A 110 -8.25 -7.77 6.03
C ASN A 110 -9.15 -9.00 5.89
N ASP A 111 -8.58 -10.19 6.03
CA ASP A 111 -9.31 -11.44 5.85
C ASP A 111 -10.44 -11.65 6.88
N ALA A 112 -10.31 -11.05 8.05
CA ALA A 112 -11.36 -11.08 9.09
C ALA A 112 -12.48 -10.05 8.87
N GLY A 113 -12.31 -9.11 7.91
CA GLY A 113 -13.29 -8.03 7.68
C GLY A 113 -13.26 -6.92 8.74
N GLU A 114 -12.26 -6.93 9.64
CA GLU A 114 -12.19 -6.03 10.80
C GLU A 114 -11.71 -4.61 10.46
N ILE A 115 -11.04 -4.46 9.33
CA ILE A 115 -10.50 -3.16 8.88
C ILE A 115 -11.06 -2.76 7.53
N LEU A 116 -11.19 -1.47 7.32
CA LEU A 116 -11.51 -0.86 6.04
C LEU A 116 -10.43 0.15 5.67
N GLY A 117 -9.66 -0.18 4.63
CA GLY A 117 -8.60 0.66 4.12
C GLY A 117 -7.40 0.84 5.08
N VAL A 118 -6.45 1.65 4.65
CA VAL A 118 -5.22 1.96 5.36
C VAL A 118 -4.98 3.46 5.39
N HIS A 119 -4.12 3.93 6.31
CA HIS A 119 -3.80 5.35 6.45
C HIS A 119 -2.82 5.84 5.38
N TRP A 120 -1.87 4.97 5.01
CA TRP A 120 -0.80 5.29 4.06
C TRP A 120 -0.67 4.25 2.97
N LEU A 121 -0.29 4.72 1.78
CA LEU A 121 0.19 3.91 0.68
C LEU A 121 1.64 4.33 0.40
N ALA A 122 2.57 3.43 0.68
CA ALA A 122 3.99 3.63 0.43
C ALA A 122 4.36 3.23 -0.99
N THR A 123 4.96 4.13 -1.73
CA THR A 123 5.45 3.88 -3.09
C THR A 123 6.64 4.76 -3.44
N ARG A 124 7.51 4.30 -4.34
CA ARG A 124 8.58 5.09 -4.97
C ARG A 124 8.24 5.56 -6.37
N ASP A 125 7.03 5.27 -6.84
CA ASP A 125 6.57 5.72 -8.17
C ASP A 125 6.29 7.23 -8.15
N GLN A 126 7.26 8.02 -8.62
CA GLN A 126 7.13 9.49 -8.67
C GLN A 126 5.99 9.96 -9.57
N PRO A 127 5.77 9.41 -10.77
CA PRO A 127 4.58 9.67 -11.58
C PRO A 127 3.28 9.46 -10.78
N LEU A 128 3.14 8.37 -10.04
CA LEU A 128 1.98 8.11 -9.20
C LEU A 128 1.84 9.14 -8.07
N LEU A 129 2.92 9.43 -7.34
CA LEU A 129 2.92 10.43 -6.26
C LEU A 129 2.52 11.82 -6.76
N ASN A 130 3.10 12.25 -7.88
CA ASN A 130 2.84 13.56 -8.48
C ASN A 130 1.40 13.63 -9.04
N GLY A 131 0.96 12.60 -9.76
CA GLY A 131 -0.39 12.53 -10.32
C GLY A 131 -1.46 12.52 -9.23
N TYR A 132 -1.24 11.78 -8.14
CA TYR A 132 -2.13 11.78 -7.00
C TYR A 132 -2.22 13.14 -6.32
N ARG A 133 -1.08 13.78 -6.02
CA ARG A 133 -1.03 15.11 -5.40
C ARG A 133 -1.74 16.16 -6.23
N ALA A 134 -1.51 16.16 -7.55
CA ALA A 134 -2.13 17.12 -8.47
C ALA A 134 -3.66 16.97 -8.54
N THR A 135 -4.17 15.75 -8.38
CA THR A 135 -5.61 15.46 -8.52
C THR A 135 -6.33 15.30 -7.18
N LEU A 136 -5.63 15.37 -6.06
CA LEU A 136 -6.17 15.09 -4.72
C LEU A 136 -7.44 15.87 -4.40
N PRO A 137 -7.56 17.20 -4.65
CA PRO A 137 -8.79 17.93 -4.34
C PRO A 137 -10.01 17.44 -5.12
N ALA A 138 -9.81 16.98 -6.35
CA ALA A 138 -10.88 16.39 -7.17
C ALA A 138 -11.26 15.00 -6.68
N LEU A 139 -10.27 14.19 -6.31
CA LEU A 139 -10.48 12.86 -5.72
C LEU A 139 -11.23 12.94 -4.40
N GLU A 140 -10.86 13.84 -3.51
CA GLU A 140 -11.53 14.04 -2.22
C GLU A 140 -13.01 14.41 -2.37
N ARG A 141 -13.34 15.32 -3.29
CA ARG A 141 -14.74 15.67 -3.58
C ARG A 141 -15.55 14.48 -4.07
N ARG A 142 -14.99 13.71 -5.02
CA ARG A 142 -15.65 12.53 -5.59
C ARG A 142 -15.76 11.38 -4.57
N PHE A 143 -14.73 11.22 -3.76
CA PHE A 143 -14.71 10.20 -2.71
C PHE A 143 -15.78 10.48 -1.67
N ARG A 144 -15.85 11.72 -1.15
CA ARG A 144 -16.90 12.16 -0.21
C ARG A 144 -18.30 11.96 -0.77
N ALA A 145 -18.54 12.38 -2.02
CA ALA A 145 -19.83 12.19 -2.68
C ALA A 145 -20.19 10.71 -2.86
N MET A 146 -19.20 9.83 -3.02
CA MET A 146 -19.42 8.39 -3.11
C MET A 146 -19.70 7.80 -1.73
N THR A 147 -18.88 8.07 -0.72
CA THR A 147 -18.99 7.47 0.61
C THR A 147 -20.25 7.89 1.32
N ALA A 148 -20.72 9.13 1.13
CA ALA A 148 -22.00 9.62 1.67
C ALA A 148 -23.25 8.80 1.24
N GLN A 149 -23.14 8.01 0.18
CA GLN A 149 -24.20 7.15 -0.34
C GLN A 149 -24.02 5.68 0.04
N LEU A 150 -22.98 5.34 0.78
CA LEU A 150 -22.66 3.95 1.11
C LEU A 150 -23.18 3.60 2.51
N PRO A 151 -23.58 2.34 2.73
CA PRO A 151 -23.90 1.86 4.07
C PRO A 151 -22.62 1.70 4.90
N ALA A 152 -22.78 1.69 6.22
CA ALA A 152 -21.70 1.32 7.12
C ALA A 152 -21.15 -0.09 6.81
N PRO A 153 -19.87 -0.36 6.97
CA PRO A 153 -18.82 0.58 7.39
C PRO A 153 -18.20 1.41 6.24
N PHE A 154 -18.71 1.27 5.01
CA PHE A 154 -18.09 1.86 3.81
C PHE A 154 -18.24 3.39 3.72
N CYS A 155 -19.22 3.97 4.42
CA CYS A 155 -19.33 5.42 4.55
C CYS A 155 -18.17 6.04 5.32
N ASP A 156 -17.49 5.27 6.17
CA ASP A 156 -16.37 5.70 7.01
C ASP A 156 -15.01 5.50 6.34
N ALA A 157 -14.99 5.01 5.10
CA ALA A 157 -13.75 4.85 4.34
C ALA A 157 -13.04 6.20 4.16
N ALA A 158 -11.71 6.15 4.12
CA ALA A 158 -10.86 7.33 3.90
C ALA A 158 -9.91 7.13 2.73
N LEU A 159 -9.52 8.23 2.09
CA LEU A 159 -8.43 8.20 1.12
C LEU A 159 -7.10 8.01 1.84
N PRO A 160 -6.20 7.15 1.34
CA PRO A 160 -4.87 7.01 1.91
C PRO A 160 -4.02 8.25 1.59
N ARG A 161 -3.05 8.52 2.43
CA ARG A 161 -1.96 9.44 2.07
C ARG A 161 -0.91 8.65 1.30
N LEU A 162 -0.59 9.10 0.09
CA LEU A 162 0.51 8.53 -0.69
C LEU A 162 1.82 9.21 -0.30
N MET A 163 2.82 8.41 0.06
CA MET A 163 4.11 8.92 0.52
C MET A 163 5.26 8.03 0.03
N SER A 164 6.43 8.63 -0.14
CA SER A 164 7.67 7.88 -0.34
C SER A 164 8.10 7.19 0.96
N PRO A 165 8.93 6.15 0.91
CA PRO A 165 9.52 5.55 2.10
C PRO A 165 10.22 6.55 3.01
N ASP A 166 10.96 7.49 2.43
CA ASP A 166 11.71 8.50 3.17
C ASP A 166 10.78 9.45 3.93
N ASP A 167 9.73 9.97 3.24
CA ASP A 167 8.73 10.84 3.86
C ASP A 167 7.98 10.13 4.99
N LEU A 168 7.70 8.82 4.84
CA LEU A 168 7.04 8.02 5.87
C LEU A 168 7.92 7.83 7.11
N GLN A 169 9.21 7.52 6.91
CA GLN A 169 10.15 7.37 8.04
C GLN A 169 10.25 8.66 8.85
N VAL A 170 10.40 9.81 8.19
CA VAL A 170 10.38 11.12 8.88
C VAL A 170 9.06 11.34 9.62
N ARG A 171 7.94 10.97 9.00
CA ARG A 171 6.60 11.14 9.59
C ARG A 171 6.37 10.27 10.82
N TRP A 172 6.95 9.08 10.87
CA TRP A 172 6.77 8.17 12.00
C TRP A 172 7.68 8.50 13.19
N GLN A 173 8.76 9.22 12.95
CA GLN A 173 9.66 9.70 14.01
C GLN A 173 9.13 10.95 14.75
N MET A 174 8.12 11.63 14.21
CA MET A 174 7.47 12.81 14.80
C MET A 174 6.31 12.43 15.71
#